data_a4f79c14ac500ef184b8f764253a8518
#
_entry.id   a4f79c14ac500ef184b8f764253a8518
#
_cell.length_a   1.000
_cell.length_b   1.000
_cell.length_c   1.000
_cell.angle_alpha   90.00
_cell.angle_beta   90.00
_cell.angle_gamma   90.00
#
_symmetry.space_group_name_H-M   'P 1'
#
loop_
_entity.id
_entity.type
_entity.pdbx_description
1 polymer ?
#
loop_
_entity_poly.entity_id
_entity_poly.type
_entity_poly.pdbx_seq_one_letter_code
_entity_poly.pdbx_strand_id
1 'polypeptide(L)'
;MGIDPKTGYGQINIVYHVSEGNPYRVGNIRVIGNNRTKDYVIRQELPLQSNDPMNSVDLDTAQKRLQNLNYFDLVDVAQVGSTRPGYRDVNIEVAEKRTGSLNIGVAFSSIESVYLFAGITQSNFDMYDWSSFVGGGQRFAINTRVGFETQDASISWVDPWFLHRKLAFGTEIFYSNSSYYSDYYDQQNYGFAVSLRKPIGELDYVKLEYRLEQYRIDAKGNAPIFFWLQDGDYLRSHVEFSYTIDTRDAQIFPRKGGKFEVLAGYSGLGGDVHTYNFGINGAYYWNLRGDTIFSINAGVATVASYGDHDVPIFERLYLGGPYNMRGFRFRDVAPYNPALSVDQTMGGRSSFFCQFEYSIPVIEEVRIAVFYDIGFVNGDAFDFGTSKIVSD
;
A
#
# COMPACT_ATOMS: atom_id res chain seq x y z
N MET A 1 8.35 -36.52 38.02
CA MET A 1 7.08 -36.45 37.29
C MET A 1 5.97 -36.59 38.32
N GLY A 2 5.16 -35.59 38.52
CA GLY A 2 3.96 -35.64 39.37
C GLY A 2 2.71 -35.58 38.49
N ILE A 3 1.62 -36.16 38.92
CA ILE A 3 0.31 -36.00 38.29
C ILE A 3 -0.46 -34.99 39.13
N ASP A 4 -0.99 -33.96 38.51
CA ASP A 4 -1.86 -32.98 39.17
C ASP A 4 -3.14 -33.70 39.64
N PRO A 5 -3.42 -33.78 40.95
CA PRO A 5 -4.56 -34.52 41.46
C PRO A 5 -5.93 -33.90 41.08
N LYS A 6 -5.96 -32.67 40.58
CA LYS A 6 -7.18 -31.99 40.16
C LYS A 6 -7.50 -32.11 38.69
N THR A 7 -6.47 -32.26 37.84
CA THR A 7 -6.64 -32.25 36.37
C THR A 7 -6.28 -33.59 35.71
N GLY A 8 -5.58 -34.47 36.45
CA GLY A 8 -5.12 -35.78 35.90
C GLY A 8 -3.96 -35.68 34.90
N TYR A 9 -3.45 -34.48 34.63
CA TYR A 9 -2.33 -34.27 33.72
C TYR A 9 -1.00 -34.40 34.40
N GLY A 10 0.02 -34.85 33.66
CA GLY A 10 1.41 -34.94 34.15
C GLY A 10 1.99 -33.55 34.38
N GLN A 11 2.47 -33.26 35.59
CA GLN A 11 3.23 -32.05 35.90
C GLN A 11 4.73 -32.31 35.63
N ILE A 12 5.34 -31.41 34.84
CA ILE A 12 6.77 -31.36 34.62
C ILE A 12 7.30 -30.08 35.24
N ASN A 13 8.15 -30.18 36.23
CA ASN A 13 8.89 -29.03 36.75
C ASN A 13 10.13 -28.82 35.89
N ILE A 14 10.19 -27.71 35.17
CA ILE A 14 11.37 -27.33 34.39
C ILE A 14 12.15 -26.32 35.24
N VAL A 15 13.37 -26.65 35.58
CA VAL A 15 14.28 -25.74 36.26
C VAL A 15 15.32 -25.27 35.25
N TYR A 16 15.34 -24.02 34.98
CA TYR A 16 16.36 -23.37 34.12
C TYR A 16 17.52 -22.94 35.05
N HIS A 17 18.68 -23.51 34.83
CA HIS A 17 19.92 -23.03 35.45
C HIS A 17 20.54 -21.99 34.55
N VAL A 18 20.42 -20.71 34.90
CA VAL A 18 21.01 -19.61 34.14
C VAL A 18 22.36 -19.26 34.78
N SER A 19 23.42 -19.33 33.98
CA SER A 19 24.73 -18.83 34.36
C SER A 19 24.99 -17.54 33.58
N GLU A 20 25.01 -16.43 34.26
CA GLU A 20 25.33 -15.13 33.64
C GLU A 20 26.83 -15.06 33.35
N GLY A 21 27.16 -14.83 32.07
CA GLY A 21 28.51 -14.51 31.61
C GLY A 21 28.82 -13.00 31.72
N ASN A 22 30.04 -12.62 31.34
CA ASN A 22 30.39 -11.20 31.23
C ASN A 22 29.63 -10.55 30.04
N PRO A 23 29.13 -9.30 30.21
CA PRO A 23 28.52 -8.57 29.10
C PRO A 23 29.57 -8.27 28.02
N TYR A 24 29.22 -8.49 26.77
CA TYR A 24 30.04 -8.15 25.61
C TYR A 24 29.48 -6.95 24.89
N ARG A 25 30.38 -6.22 24.22
CA ARG A 25 30.01 -5.15 23.27
C ARG A 25 30.26 -5.58 21.83
N VAL A 26 29.53 -4.99 20.92
CA VAL A 26 29.71 -5.17 19.48
C VAL A 26 31.07 -4.59 19.08
N GLY A 27 31.92 -5.43 18.51
CA GLY A 27 33.21 -5.03 17.96
C GLY A 27 33.08 -4.57 16.50
N ASN A 28 33.85 -5.21 15.62
CA ASN A 28 33.79 -4.91 14.20
C ASN A 28 32.59 -5.63 13.56
N ILE A 29 31.89 -4.95 12.66
CA ILE A 29 30.85 -5.53 11.82
C ILE A 29 31.45 -5.73 10.42
N ARG A 30 31.53 -6.98 9.97
CA ARG A 30 32.04 -7.35 8.65
C ARG A 30 30.92 -7.88 7.79
N VAL A 31 30.83 -7.37 6.58
CA VAL A 31 29.90 -7.86 5.56
C VAL A 31 30.70 -8.61 4.51
N ILE A 32 30.24 -9.80 4.13
CA ILE A 32 30.93 -10.72 3.22
C ILE A 32 29.90 -11.24 2.21
N GLY A 33 30.28 -11.28 0.92
CA GLY A 33 29.46 -11.83 -0.17
C GLY A 33 28.63 -10.80 -0.94
N ASN A 34 28.67 -9.53 -0.52
CA ASN A 34 27.99 -8.43 -1.19
C ASN A 34 28.83 -7.88 -2.36
N ASN A 35 28.79 -8.58 -3.50
CA ASN A 35 29.59 -8.21 -4.67
C ASN A 35 28.98 -7.05 -5.48
N ARG A 36 27.66 -6.89 -5.44
CA ARG A 36 26.88 -5.85 -6.15
C ARG A 36 26.27 -4.86 -5.18
N THR A 37 25.63 -5.36 -4.10
CA THR A 37 24.99 -4.52 -3.10
C THR A 37 26.04 -3.75 -2.32
N LYS A 38 25.93 -2.45 -2.29
CA LYS A 38 26.85 -1.57 -1.56
C LYS A 38 26.78 -1.83 -0.06
N ASP A 39 27.91 -1.77 0.61
CA ASP A 39 28.03 -2.08 2.06
C ASP A 39 27.11 -1.21 2.91
N TYR A 40 26.91 0.06 2.57
CA TYR A 40 26.02 0.96 3.31
C TYR A 40 24.55 0.51 3.27
N VAL A 41 24.09 -0.14 2.18
CA VAL A 41 22.71 -0.65 2.04
C VAL A 41 22.43 -1.73 3.07
N ILE A 42 23.41 -2.57 3.35
CA ILE A 42 23.31 -3.61 4.39
C ILE A 42 23.38 -2.99 5.77
N ARG A 43 24.36 -2.11 6.01
CA ARG A 43 24.60 -1.51 7.33
C ARG A 43 23.44 -0.65 7.83
N GLN A 44 22.74 0.07 6.95
CA GLN A 44 21.61 0.90 7.35
C GLN A 44 20.40 0.13 7.86
N GLU A 45 20.31 -1.17 7.55
CA GLU A 45 19.24 -2.05 8.04
C GLU A 45 19.55 -2.67 9.42
N LEU A 46 20.80 -2.54 9.89
CA LEU A 46 21.20 -3.12 11.15
C LEU A 46 20.65 -2.32 12.34
N PRO A 47 20.06 -2.98 13.34
CA PRO A 47 19.62 -2.32 14.57
C PRO A 47 20.76 -2.10 15.57
N LEU A 48 21.98 -2.52 15.23
CA LEU A 48 23.16 -2.49 16.10
C LEU A 48 24.33 -1.76 15.44
N GLN A 49 25.15 -1.12 16.24
CA GLN A 49 26.36 -0.42 15.84
C GLN A 49 27.56 -0.89 16.65
N SER A 50 28.78 -0.60 16.16
CA SER A 50 29.99 -0.85 16.96
C SER A 50 29.92 -0.12 18.29
N ASN A 51 30.29 -0.85 19.35
CA ASN A 51 30.27 -0.42 20.75
C ASN A 51 28.90 -0.48 21.47
N ASP A 52 27.82 -0.88 20.79
CA ASP A 52 26.56 -1.19 21.45
C ASP A 52 26.67 -2.44 22.34
N PRO A 53 25.80 -2.62 23.33
CA PRO A 53 25.69 -3.89 24.04
C PRO A 53 25.35 -5.02 23.07
N MET A 54 26.06 -6.15 23.18
CA MET A 54 25.76 -7.32 22.34
C MET A 54 24.45 -7.96 22.79
N ASN A 55 23.50 -8.05 21.88
CA ASN A 55 22.16 -8.60 22.12
C ASN A 55 21.81 -9.59 20.99
N SER A 56 21.41 -10.81 21.34
CA SER A 56 20.99 -11.81 20.35
C SER A 56 19.70 -11.42 19.61
N VAL A 57 18.81 -10.68 20.25
CA VAL A 57 17.56 -10.19 19.63
C VAL A 57 17.88 -9.21 18.49
N ASP A 58 18.90 -8.36 18.66
CA ASP A 58 19.34 -7.43 17.63
C ASP A 58 19.99 -8.16 16.45
N LEU A 59 20.72 -9.26 16.69
CA LEU A 59 21.27 -10.10 15.63
C LEU A 59 20.16 -10.78 14.83
N ASP A 60 19.18 -11.37 15.50
CA ASP A 60 18.01 -11.99 14.85
C ASP A 60 17.20 -10.95 14.06
N THR A 61 17.06 -9.74 14.61
CA THR A 61 16.37 -8.64 13.95
C THR A 61 17.13 -8.17 12.72
N ALA A 62 18.46 -8.06 12.80
CA ALA A 62 19.32 -7.74 11.66
C ALA A 62 19.15 -8.79 10.55
N GLN A 63 19.19 -10.06 10.88
CA GLN A 63 19.01 -11.16 9.93
C GLN A 63 17.66 -11.07 9.24
N LYS A 64 16.58 -10.91 10.00
CA LYS A 64 15.22 -10.78 9.45
C LYS A 64 15.05 -9.55 8.56
N ARG A 65 15.60 -8.40 8.96
CA ARG A 65 15.53 -7.17 8.14
C ARG A 65 16.26 -7.36 6.81
N LEU A 66 17.45 -7.94 6.82
CA LEU A 66 18.21 -8.23 5.60
C LEU A 66 17.50 -9.27 4.72
N GLN A 67 16.89 -10.31 5.28
CA GLN A 67 16.07 -11.27 4.56
C GLN A 67 14.85 -10.59 3.90
N ASN A 68 14.20 -9.67 4.60
CA ASN A 68 13.03 -8.94 4.12
C ASN A 68 13.34 -7.98 2.97
N LEU A 69 14.59 -7.54 2.78
CA LEU A 69 14.99 -6.78 1.59
C LEU A 69 14.80 -7.59 0.30
N ASN A 70 14.83 -8.91 0.43
CA ASN A 70 14.70 -9.83 -0.70
C ASN A 70 15.79 -9.65 -1.78
N TYR A 71 16.99 -9.23 -1.37
CA TYR A 71 18.17 -9.08 -2.23
C TYR A 71 19.09 -10.29 -2.18
N PHE A 72 18.89 -11.17 -1.21
CA PHE A 72 19.78 -12.28 -0.88
C PHE A 72 19.01 -13.60 -0.84
N ASP A 73 19.65 -14.67 -1.33
CA ASP A 73 19.18 -16.05 -1.18
C ASP A 73 19.57 -16.63 0.19
N LEU A 74 20.71 -16.17 0.74
CA LEU A 74 21.19 -16.54 2.06
C LEU A 74 21.56 -15.25 2.82
N VAL A 75 21.19 -15.21 4.08
CA VAL A 75 21.65 -14.23 5.07
C VAL A 75 21.95 -14.96 6.34
N ASP A 76 23.19 -14.91 6.78
CA ASP A 76 23.64 -15.41 8.07
C ASP A 76 24.30 -14.30 8.87
N VAL A 77 23.86 -14.12 10.12
CA VAL A 77 24.36 -13.10 11.03
C VAL A 77 24.89 -13.78 12.29
N ALA A 78 26.19 -13.90 12.38
CA ALA A 78 26.87 -14.63 13.45
C ALA A 78 27.78 -13.74 14.28
N GLN A 79 27.78 -13.95 15.61
CA GLN A 79 28.80 -13.39 16.47
C GLN A 79 30.06 -14.25 16.44
N VAL A 80 31.22 -13.59 16.34
CA VAL A 80 32.52 -14.26 16.33
C VAL A 80 33.45 -13.69 17.42
N GLY A 81 34.51 -14.40 17.75
CA GLY A 81 35.49 -13.89 18.70
C GLY A 81 36.18 -12.63 18.20
N SER A 82 36.37 -11.64 19.09
CA SER A 82 37.13 -10.43 18.79
C SER A 82 38.52 -10.50 19.41
N THR A 83 39.49 -9.83 18.80
CA THR A 83 40.81 -9.64 19.38
C THR A 83 40.83 -8.68 20.58
N ARG A 84 39.74 -7.89 20.75
CA ARG A 84 39.58 -6.94 21.86
C ARG A 84 38.85 -7.61 23.03
N PRO A 85 39.46 -7.62 24.25
CA PRO A 85 38.77 -8.14 25.43
C PRO A 85 37.43 -7.42 25.68
N GLY A 86 36.38 -8.17 26.02
CA GLY A 86 35.03 -7.63 26.26
C GLY A 86 34.24 -7.27 25.00
N TYR A 87 34.73 -7.60 23.80
CA TYR A 87 34.06 -7.37 22.53
C TYR A 87 33.80 -8.71 21.80
N ARG A 88 32.76 -8.71 20.98
CA ARG A 88 32.43 -9.74 19.98
C ARG A 88 32.28 -9.06 18.64
N ASP A 89 32.91 -9.60 17.61
CA ASP A 89 32.71 -9.12 16.24
C ASP A 89 31.44 -9.77 15.65
N VAL A 90 30.83 -9.12 14.67
CA VAL A 90 29.66 -9.62 13.96
C VAL A 90 30.03 -9.83 12.49
N ASN A 91 29.89 -11.06 12.03
CA ASN A 91 30.01 -11.40 10.61
C ASN A 91 28.62 -11.51 10.01
N ILE A 92 28.41 -10.84 8.90
CA ILE A 92 27.18 -10.88 8.09
C ILE A 92 27.59 -11.49 6.75
N GLU A 93 27.20 -12.73 6.52
CA GLU A 93 27.44 -13.44 5.27
C GLU A 93 26.17 -13.43 4.43
N VAL A 94 26.29 -12.95 3.19
CA VAL A 94 25.17 -12.87 2.26
C VAL A 94 25.50 -13.53 0.94
N ALA A 95 24.50 -14.17 0.33
CA ALA A 95 24.56 -14.63 -1.06
C ALA A 95 23.53 -13.85 -1.87
N GLU A 96 24.00 -13.04 -2.82
CA GLU A 96 23.15 -12.16 -3.61
C GLU A 96 22.34 -12.93 -4.65
N LYS A 97 21.08 -12.54 -4.83
CA LYS A 97 20.23 -13.02 -5.92
C LYS A 97 19.93 -11.95 -6.95
N ARG A 98 19.25 -12.34 -8.01
CA ARG A 98 18.74 -11.40 -9.00
C ARG A 98 17.58 -10.60 -8.40
N THR A 99 17.67 -9.26 -8.45
CA THR A 99 16.69 -8.33 -7.90
C THR A 99 15.83 -7.66 -8.97
N GLY A 100 16.15 -7.91 -10.24
CA GLY A 100 15.35 -7.49 -11.39
C GLY A 100 14.28 -8.52 -11.73
N SER A 101 13.06 -8.07 -12.02
CA SER A 101 11.96 -8.90 -12.48
C SER A 101 11.28 -8.29 -13.70
N LEU A 102 10.85 -9.15 -14.61
CA LEU A 102 10.03 -8.83 -15.78
C LEU A 102 8.74 -9.65 -15.68
N ASN A 103 7.62 -8.97 -15.65
CA ASN A 103 6.29 -9.58 -15.62
C ASN A 103 5.54 -9.18 -16.89
N ILE A 104 5.04 -10.15 -17.64
CA ILE A 104 4.22 -9.92 -18.83
C ILE A 104 3.03 -10.87 -18.74
N GLY A 105 1.85 -10.39 -19.04
CA GLY A 105 0.66 -11.22 -19.01
C GLY A 105 -0.56 -10.58 -19.66
N VAL A 106 -1.62 -11.36 -19.68
CA VAL A 106 -2.96 -10.95 -20.09
C VAL A 106 -3.85 -11.08 -18.88
N ALA A 107 -4.69 -10.09 -18.64
CA ALA A 107 -5.68 -10.13 -17.60
C ALA A 107 -7.08 -9.83 -18.15
N PHE A 108 -8.08 -10.37 -17.47
CA PHE A 108 -9.49 -10.09 -17.73
C PHE A 108 -10.13 -9.53 -16.47
N SER A 109 -10.86 -8.44 -16.65
CA SER A 109 -11.64 -7.81 -15.59
C SER A 109 -13.06 -7.57 -16.09
N SER A 110 -14.04 -7.72 -15.22
CA SER A 110 -15.44 -7.36 -15.51
C SER A 110 -15.65 -5.85 -15.69
N ILE A 111 -14.66 -5.02 -15.31
CA ILE A 111 -14.69 -3.56 -15.40
C ILE A 111 -13.87 -3.09 -16.60
N GLU A 112 -12.60 -3.51 -16.68
CA GLU A 112 -11.63 -3.03 -17.67
C GLU A 112 -11.56 -3.92 -18.92
N SER A 113 -12.43 -4.94 -19.03
CA SER A 113 -12.40 -5.94 -20.10
C SER A 113 -11.07 -6.73 -20.15
N VAL A 114 -10.52 -6.95 -21.32
CA VAL A 114 -9.24 -7.64 -21.53
C VAL A 114 -8.13 -6.60 -21.70
N TYR A 115 -7.03 -6.78 -20.99
CA TYR A 115 -5.84 -5.97 -21.18
C TYR A 115 -4.55 -6.79 -21.08
N LEU A 116 -3.54 -6.31 -21.77
CA LEU A 116 -2.16 -6.77 -21.65
C LEU A 116 -1.47 -5.93 -20.61
N PHE A 117 -0.62 -6.56 -19.81
CA PHE A 117 0.25 -5.82 -18.90
C PHE A 117 1.71 -6.24 -19.06
N ALA A 118 2.60 -5.29 -18.86
CA ALA A 118 4.03 -5.52 -18.75
C ALA A 118 4.61 -4.68 -17.63
N GLY A 119 5.48 -5.28 -16.82
CA GLY A 119 6.13 -4.61 -15.71
C GLY A 119 7.60 -5.02 -15.61
N ILE A 120 8.47 -4.03 -15.48
CA ILE A 120 9.88 -4.20 -15.14
C ILE A 120 10.10 -3.60 -13.77
N THR A 121 10.68 -4.37 -12.85
CA THR A 121 11.02 -3.87 -11.52
C THR A 121 12.44 -4.26 -11.17
N GLN A 122 13.23 -3.30 -10.69
CA GLN A 122 14.53 -3.52 -10.05
C GLN A 122 14.42 -3.09 -8.58
N SER A 123 14.48 -4.06 -7.68
CA SER A 123 14.27 -3.82 -6.24
C SER A 123 15.52 -3.29 -5.53
N ASN A 124 16.71 -3.56 -6.05
CA ASN A 124 17.98 -3.07 -5.55
C ASN A 124 18.63 -2.15 -6.59
N PHE A 125 17.89 -1.11 -7.01
CA PHE A 125 18.34 -0.17 -8.04
C PHE A 125 19.42 0.76 -7.49
N ASP A 126 20.36 1.15 -8.35
CA ASP A 126 21.35 2.16 -8.07
C ASP A 126 21.35 3.21 -9.19
N MET A 127 20.81 4.38 -8.91
CA MET A 127 20.76 5.49 -9.87
C MET A 127 22.15 5.99 -10.26
N TYR A 128 23.15 5.81 -9.41
CA TYR A 128 24.50 6.34 -9.59
C TYR A 128 25.45 5.35 -10.27
N ASP A 129 25.10 4.06 -10.35
CA ASP A 129 25.88 3.07 -11.10
C ASP A 129 25.30 2.85 -12.50
N TRP A 130 25.74 3.65 -13.43
CA TRP A 130 25.30 3.61 -14.84
C TRP A 130 25.72 2.33 -15.58
N SER A 131 26.59 1.51 -15.00
CA SER A 131 27.08 0.28 -15.63
C SER A 131 26.15 -0.91 -15.40
N SER A 132 25.56 -1.03 -14.20
CA SER A 132 24.73 -2.16 -13.81
C SER A 132 23.33 -1.75 -13.36
N PHE A 133 23.17 -0.53 -12.86
CA PHE A 133 21.96 -0.02 -12.19
C PHE A 133 21.52 -0.87 -10.99
N VAL A 134 22.46 -1.56 -10.31
CA VAL A 134 22.17 -2.50 -9.22
C VAL A 134 23.07 -2.23 -8.01
N GLY A 135 22.51 -2.35 -6.81
CA GLY A 135 23.28 -2.36 -5.57
C GLY A 135 23.09 -1.15 -4.67
N GLY A 136 22.28 -0.17 -5.07
CA GLY A 136 22.04 1.07 -4.32
C GLY A 136 20.91 1.02 -3.29
N GLY A 137 20.17 -0.10 -3.19
CA GLY A 137 19.06 -0.24 -2.25
C GLY A 137 17.80 0.53 -2.64
N GLN A 138 17.78 1.19 -3.79
CA GLN A 138 16.63 1.91 -4.33
C GLN A 138 15.70 0.95 -5.09
N ARG A 139 14.48 1.38 -5.35
CA ARG A 139 13.54 0.64 -6.19
C ARG A 139 13.20 1.46 -7.41
N PHE A 140 13.25 0.81 -8.57
CA PHE A 140 12.81 1.37 -9.84
C PHE A 140 11.79 0.44 -10.48
N ALA A 141 10.70 0.99 -11.02
CA ALA A 141 9.71 0.20 -11.72
C ALA A 141 9.14 0.96 -12.92
N ILE A 142 8.90 0.23 -13.99
CA ILE A 142 8.12 0.66 -15.16
C ILE A 142 6.95 -0.32 -15.26
N ASN A 143 5.73 0.20 -15.34
CA ASN A 143 4.53 -0.60 -15.54
C ASN A 143 3.74 -0.03 -16.69
N THR A 144 3.12 -0.92 -17.46
CA THR A 144 2.18 -0.55 -18.52
C THR A 144 1.02 -1.53 -18.56
N ARG A 145 -0.17 -1.02 -18.84
CA ARG A 145 -1.38 -1.79 -19.17
C ARG A 145 -1.97 -1.22 -20.44
N VAL A 146 -2.36 -2.08 -21.35
CA VAL A 146 -2.97 -1.70 -22.62
C VAL A 146 -4.14 -2.63 -22.91
N GLY A 147 -5.32 -2.09 -22.92
CA GLY A 147 -6.58 -2.77 -23.21
C GLY A 147 -7.49 -1.93 -24.07
N PHE A 148 -8.71 -2.40 -24.27
CA PHE A 148 -9.72 -1.65 -25.02
C PHE A 148 -10.28 -0.47 -24.22
N GLU A 149 -10.42 -0.65 -22.92
CA GLU A 149 -11.02 0.31 -21.99
C GLU A 149 -9.98 1.03 -21.11
N THR A 150 -8.72 0.59 -21.15
CA THR A 150 -7.67 1.13 -20.29
C THR A 150 -6.33 1.18 -21.00
N GLN A 151 -5.61 2.29 -20.80
CA GLN A 151 -4.23 2.47 -21.24
C GLN A 151 -3.48 3.20 -20.14
N ASP A 152 -2.58 2.51 -19.46
CA ASP A 152 -1.79 3.09 -18.38
C ASP A 152 -0.31 2.86 -18.62
N ALA A 153 0.47 3.83 -18.22
CA ALA A 153 1.92 3.73 -18.13
C ALA A 153 2.43 4.48 -16.90
N SER A 154 3.36 3.90 -16.16
CA SER A 154 4.02 4.59 -15.06
C SER A 154 5.49 4.24 -14.97
N ILE A 155 6.27 5.22 -14.56
CA ILE A 155 7.68 5.07 -14.20
C ILE A 155 7.81 5.58 -12.77
N SER A 156 8.27 4.75 -11.87
CA SER A 156 8.45 5.10 -10.46
C SER A 156 9.86 4.79 -9.97
N TRP A 157 10.35 5.65 -9.11
CA TRP A 157 11.61 5.48 -8.41
C TRP A 157 11.42 5.82 -6.94
N VAL A 158 11.99 5.01 -6.05
CA VAL A 158 11.90 5.19 -4.60
C VAL A 158 13.26 4.94 -3.96
N ASP A 159 13.72 5.88 -3.16
CA ASP A 159 14.85 5.72 -2.25
C ASP A 159 14.32 5.57 -0.81
N PRO A 160 14.39 4.37 -0.22
CA PRO A 160 13.86 4.13 1.14
C PRO A 160 14.70 4.76 2.26
N TRP A 161 15.97 5.13 1.97
CA TRP A 161 16.91 5.73 2.91
C TRP A 161 17.43 7.08 2.43
N PHE A 162 16.51 7.91 1.96
CA PHE A 162 16.83 9.23 1.42
C PHE A 162 17.65 10.06 2.42
N LEU A 163 18.76 10.62 1.94
CA LEU A 163 19.75 11.34 2.74
C LEU A 163 20.31 10.50 3.91
N HIS A 164 20.46 9.20 3.74
CA HIS A 164 20.91 8.24 4.77
C HIS A 164 20.06 8.26 6.05
N ARG A 165 18.79 8.61 5.93
CA ARG A 165 17.80 8.60 7.01
C ARG A 165 16.68 7.63 6.69
N LYS A 166 16.02 7.12 7.70
CA LYS A 166 14.83 6.27 7.57
C LYS A 166 13.63 7.12 7.08
N LEU A 167 13.74 7.58 5.84
CA LEU A 167 12.80 8.45 5.14
C LEU A 167 12.75 8.01 3.69
N ALA A 168 11.65 7.45 3.25
CA ALA A 168 11.51 7.07 1.86
C ALA A 168 11.09 8.29 1.03
N PHE A 169 11.85 8.57 -0.01
CA PHE A 169 11.53 9.57 -1.03
C PHE A 169 11.13 8.85 -2.31
N GLY A 170 9.97 9.16 -2.86
CA GLY A 170 9.44 8.57 -4.08
C GLY A 170 9.13 9.60 -5.14
N THR A 171 9.34 9.25 -6.39
CA THR A 171 8.89 10.02 -7.56
C THR A 171 8.18 9.08 -8.53
N GLU A 172 7.14 9.59 -9.18
CA GLU A 172 6.38 8.86 -10.18
C GLU A 172 6.01 9.78 -11.34
N ILE A 173 6.14 9.29 -12.56
CA ILE A 173 5.55 9.90 -13.76
C ILE A 173 4.55 8.89 -14.28
N PHE A 174 3.35 9.35 -14.61
CA PHE A 174 2.27 8.46 -15.01
C PHE A 174 1.41 9.06 -16.11
N TYR A 175 0.77 8.16 -16.83
CA TYR A 175 -0.25 8.41 -17.83
C TYR A 175 -1.35 7.37 -17.66
N SER A 176 -2.60 7.78 -17.71
CA SER A 176 -3.76 6.90 -17.68
C SER A 176 -4.83 7.42 -18.61
N ASN A 177 -5.43 6.54 -19.37
CA ASN A 177 -6.61 6.80 -20.20
C ASN A 177 -7.63 5.70 -19.95
N SER A 178 -8.83 6.07 -19.50
CA SER A 178 -9.85 5.15 -19.03
C SER A 178 -11.21 5.51 -19.63
N SER A 179 -11.74 4.60 -20.44
CA SER A 179 -13.09 4.71 -21.02
C SER A 179 -14.16 4.00 -20.19
N TYR A 180 -13.74 3.14 -19.25
CA TYR A 180 -14.64 2.31 -18.44
C TYR A 180 -15.29 3.05 -17.27
N TYR A 181 -14.89 4.29 -16.98
CA TYR A 181 -15.52 5.07 -15.92
C TYR A 181 -16.94 5.48 -16.23
N SER A 182 -17.27 5.67 -17.53
CA SER A 182 -18.56 6.15 -17.95
C SER A 182 -18.85 5.82 -19.42
N ASP A 183 -20.12 5.53 -19.72
CA ASP A 183 -20.60 5.42 -21.10
C ASP A 183 -20.69 6.80 -21.80
N TYR A 184 -20.61 7.88 -21.03
CA TYR A 184 -20.84 9.24 -21.51
C TYR A 184 -19.59 10.10 -21.64
N TYR A 185 -18.46 9.69 -21.07
CA TYR A 185 -17.18 10.41 -21.20
C TYR A 185 -15.98 9.47 -21.11
N ASP A 186 -14.90 9.88 -21.71
CA ASP A 186 -13.58 9.28 -21.51
C ASP A 186 -12.76 10.19 -20.59
N GLN A 187 -11.92 9.59 -19.75
CA GLN A 187 -11.07 10.31 -18.82
C GLN A 187 -9.61 9.98 -19.08
N GLN A 188 -8.82 11.00 -19.34
CA GLN A 188 -7.38 10.90 -19.45
C GLN A 188 -6.72 11.72 -18.34
N ASN A 189 -5.67 11.20 -17.74
CA ASN A 189 -4.82 11.97 -16.84
C ASN A 189 -3.36 11.59 -16.98
N TYR A 190 -2.49 12.58 -16.85
CA TYR A 190 -1.05 12.39 -16.85
C TYR A 190 -0.39 13.43 -15.95
N GLY A 191 0.75 13.08 -15.40
CA GLY A 191 1.42 13.97 -14.49
C GLY A 191 2.62 13.37 -13.80
N PHE A 192 3.02 14.02 -12.71
CA PHE A 192 4.05 13.50 -11.84
C PHE A 192 3.64 13.61 -10.37
N ALA A 193 4.18 12.73 -9.56
CA ALA A 193 4.02 12.74 -8.11
C ALA A 193 5.38 12.69 -7.43
N VAL A 194 5.46 13.36 -6.27
CA VAL A 194 6.61 13.29 -5.35
C VAL A 194 6.08 12.96 -3.97
N SER A 195 6.70 12.01 -3.29
CA SER A 195 6.25 11.58 -1.98
C SER A 195 7.39 11.44 -0.98
N LEU A 196 7.09 11.73 0.28
CA LEU A 196 7.93 11.48 1.44
C LEU A 196 7.16 10.59 2.41
N ARG A 197 7.73 9.44 2.77
CA ARG A 197 7.15 8.52 3.74
C ARG A 197 8.14 8.29 4.88
N LYS A 198 7.70 8.58 6.12
CA LYS A 198 8.50 8.42 7.33
C LYS A 198 7.81 7.42 8.27
N PRO A 199 8.44 6.30 8.64
CA PRO A 199 7.97 5.48 9.74
C PRO A 199 8.09 6.26 11.05
N ILE A 200 7.06 6.20 11.88
CA ILE A 200 7.00 6.82 13.21
C ILE A 200 7.31 5.76 14.26
N GLY A 201 6.68 4.61 14.15
CA GLY A 201 6.95 3.41 14.95
C GLY A 201 7.36 2.22 14.09
N GLU A 202 7.13 1.02 14.60
CA GLU A 202 7.41 -0.22 13.88
C GLU A 202 6.31 -0.58 12.88
N LEU A 203 5.08 -0.18 13.18
CA LEU A 203 3.87 -0.59 12.46
C LEU A 203 3.13 0.60 11.83
N ASP A 204 3.63 1.82 12.01
CA ASP A 204 2.96 3.03 11.56
C ASP A 204 3.91 3.98 10.81
N TYR A 205 3.32 4.75 9.91
CA TYR A 205 4.03 5.75 9.14
C TYR A 205 3.14 6.92 8.74
N VAL A 206 3.78 8.05 8.48
CA VAL A 206 3.17 9.20 7.81
C VAL A 206 3.70 9.30 6.38
N LYS A 207 2.84 9.74 5.47
CA LYS A 207 3.18 10.03 4.08
C LYS A 207 2.68 11.43 3.73
N LEU A 208 3.51 12.19 3.06
CA LEU A 208 3.17 13.44 2.40
C LEU A 208 3.41 13.25 0.91
N GLU A 209 2.42 13.51 0.09
CA GLU A 209 2.51 13.42 -1.36
C GLU A 209 2.08 14.74 -2.01
N TYR A 210 2.83 15.18 -2.99
CA TYR A 210 2.44 16.23 -3.92
C TYR A 210 2.27 15.61 -5.31
N ARG A 211 1.16 15.93 -5.96
CA ARG A 211 0.79 15.42 -7.27
C ARG A 211 0.36 16.56 -8.18
N LEU A 212 0.98 16.70 -9.33
CA LEU A 212 0.58 17.63 -10.38
C LEU A 212 0.09 16.83 -11.58
N GLU A 213 -1.17 16.99 -11.92
CA GLU A 213 -1.85 16.19 -12.92
C GLU A 213 -2.63 17.08 -13.88
N GLN A 214 -2.57 16.75 -15.15
CA GLN A 214 -3.49 17.26 -16.15
C GLN A 214 -4.58 16.21 -16.36
N TYR A 215 -5.81 16.57 -16.07
CA TYR A 215 -7.00 15.81 -16.42
C TYR A 215 -7.60 16.36 -17.71
N ARG A 216 -8.07 15.43 -18.56
CA ARG A 216 -8.92 15.72 -19.71
C ARG A 216 -10.16 14.85 -19.60
N ILE A 217 -11.32 15.48 -19.70
CA ILE A 217 -12.62 14.84 -19.77
C ILE A 217 -13.16 15.12 -21.17
N ASP A 218 -13.38 14.07 -21.94
CA ASP A 218 -13.91 14.13 -23.31
C ASP A 218 -15.34 13.57 -23.30
N ALA A 219 -16.34 14.45 -23.35
CA ALA A 219 -17.75 14.06 -23.35
C ALA A 219 -18.15 13.48 -24.72
N LYS A 220 -18.80 12.31 -24.71
CA LYS A 220 -19.28 11.64 -25.92
C LYS A 220 -20.52 12.32 -26.49
N GLY A 221 -20.74 12.20 -27.80
CA GLY A 221 -21.80 12.93 -28.51
C GLY A 221 -23.25 12.68 -28.03
N ASN A 222 -23.47 11.53 -27.34
CA ASN A 222 -24.75 11.18 -26.73
C ASN A 222 -24.82 11.53 -25.22
N ALA A 223 -23.82 12.23 -24.70
CA ALA A 223 -23.76 12.55 -23.27
C ALA A 223 -24.84 13.57 -22.87
N PRO A 224 -25.50 13.40 -21.72
CA PRO A 224 -26.34 14.41 -21.12
C PRO A 224 -25.59 15.71 -20.81
N ILE A 225 -26.32 16.81 -20.71
CA ILE A 225 -25.77 18.17 -20.50
C ILE A 225 -24.84 18.25 -19.28
N PHE A 226 -25.12 17.49 -18.24
CA PHE A 226 -24.26 17.42 -17.02
C PHE A 226 -22.82 17.04 -17.37
N PHE A 227 -22.63 16.03 -18.22
CA PHE A 227 -21.27 15.58 -18.62
C PHE A 227 -20.62 16.54 -19.60
N TRP A 228 -21.39 17.18 -20.48
CA TRP A 228 -20.90 18.25 -21.35
C TRP A 228 -20.39 19.48 -20.57
N LEU A 229 -20.98 19.77 -19.42
CA LEU A 229 -20.50 20.84 -18.52
C LEU A 229 -19.21 20.49 -17.82
N GLN A 230 -18.81 19.19 -17.81
CA GLN A 230 -17.54 18.72 -17.25
C GLN A 230 -16.47 18.48 -18.33
N ASP A 231 -16.82 18.69 -19.62
CA ASP A 231 -15.91 18.56 -20.76
C ASP A 231 -14.78 19.59 -20.67
N GLY A 232 -13.53 19.15 -20.87
CA GLY A 232 -12.41 20.06 -20.90
C GLY A 232 -11.16 19.53 -20.18
N ASP A 233 -10.20 20.44 -20.12
CA ASP A 233 -8.90 20.21 -19.51
C ASP A 233 -8.84 20.86 -18.12
N TYR A 234 -8.30 20.13 -17.13
CA TYR A 234 -8.18 20.58 -15.74
C TYR A 234 -6.77 20.32 -15.21
N LEU A 235 -6.06 21.35 -14.82
CA LEU A 235 -4.82 21.22 -14.09
C LEU A 235 -5.13 21.07 -12.60
N ARG A 236 -4.73 19.94 -12.02
CA ARG A 236 -4.86 19.65 -10.60
C ARG A 236 -3.50 19.65 -9.92
N SER A 237 -3.34 20.52 -8.92
CA SER A 237 -2.18 20.58 -8.04
C SER A 237 -2.63 20.16 -6.64
N HIS A 238 -2.26 18.97 -6.23
CA HIS A 238 -2.78 18.29 -5.03
C HIS A 238 -1.69 17.93 -4.04
N VAL A 239 -1.92 18.24 -2.78
CA VAL A 239 -1.12 17.76 -1.64
C VAL A 239 -1.98 16.85 -0.79
N GLU A 240 -1.47 15.68 -0.46
CA GLU A 240 -2.12 14.73 0.43
C GLU A 240 -1.18 14.36 1.59
N PHE A 241 -1.72 14.41 2.80
CA PHE A 241 -1.13 13.85 4.00
C PHE A 241 -1.89 12.62 4.41
N SER A 242 -1.19 11.53 4.73
CA SER A 242 -1.80 10.33 5.29
C SER A 242 -1.00 9.78 6.47
N TYR A 243 -1.75 9.21 7.45
CA TYR A 243 -1.21 8.45 8.56
C TYR A 243 -1.77 7.04 8.49
N THR A 244 -0.90 6.05 8.48
CA THR A 244 -1.27 4.63 8.36
C THR A 244 -0.68 3.82 9.50
N ILE A 245 -1.51 2.97 10.11
CA ILE A 245 -1.10 1.90 11.03
C ILE A 245 -1.41 0.57 10.34
N ASP A 246 -0.43 -0.34 10.25
CA ASP A 246 -0.60 -1.66 9.63
C ASP A 246 -0.05 -2.75 10.55
N THR A 247 -0.96 -3.46 11.21
CA THR A 247 -0.66 -4.56 12.14
C THR A 247 -0.99 -5.94 11.56
N ARG A 248 -1.26 -6.01 10.26
CA ARG A 248 -1.59 -7.26 9.57
C ARG A 248 -0.38 -8.19 9.56
N ASP A 249 -0.63 -9.48 9.71
CA ASP A 249 0.39 -10.53 9.63
C ASP A 249 0.92 -10.75 8.20
N ALA A 250 0.14 -10.39 7.18
CA ALA A 250 0.53 -10.42 5.78
C ALA A 250 -0.15 -9.29 5.01
N GLN A 251 0.53 -8.76 3.96
CA GLN A 251 -0.06 -7.73 3.10
C GLN A 251 -1.08 -8.33 2.12
N ILE A 252 -0.77 -9.54 1.64
CA ILE A 252 -1.64 -10.33 0.74
C ILE A 252 -2.21 -11.47 1.59
N PHE A 253 -3.53 -11.62 1.58
CA PHE A 253 -4.26 -12.63 2.38
C PHE A 253 -3.99 -12.55 3.88
N PRO A 254 -4.26 -11.40 4.53
CA PRO A 254 -4.10 -11.28 5.97
C PRO A 254 -5.07 -12.20 6.71
N ARG A 255 -4.57 -12.82 7.78
CA ARG A 255 -5.37 -13.70 8.65
C ARG A 255 -5.73 -13.03 9.96
N LYS A 256 -4.91 -12.11 10.43
CA LYS A 256 -5.10 -11.38 11.70
C LYS A 256 -4.47 -10.00 11.65
N GLY A 257 -4.94 -9.14 12.55
CA GLY A 257 -4.49 -7.75 12.65
C GLY A 257 -5.32 -6.84 11.75
N GLY A 258 -4.92 -5.59 11.62
CA GLY A 258 -5.68 -4.62 10.85
C GLY A 258 -4.81 -3.55 10.22
N LYS A 259 -5.37 -2.86 9.25
CA LYS A 259 -4.82 -1.63 8.67
C LYS A 259 -5.82 -0.51 8.91
N PHE A 260 -5.33 0.63 9.37
CA PHE A 260 -6.11 1.85 9.55
C PHE A 260 -5.36 3.02 8.91
N GLU A 261 -6.07 3.83 8.15
CA GLU A 261 -5.51 4.96 7.41
C GLU A 261 -6.43 6.17 7.51
N VAL A 262 -5.84 7.31 7.83
CA VAL A 262 -6.51 8.62 7.77
C VAL A 262 -5.77 9.44 6.74
N LEU A 263 -6.51 10.09 5.85
CA LEU A 263 -5.97 10.97 4.83
C LEU A 263 -6.67 12.32 4.82
N ALA A 264 -5.91 13.34 4.46
CA ALA A 264 -6.40 14.69 4.23
C ALA A 264 -5.68 15.27 3.02
N GLY A 265 -6.42 15.74 2.05
CA GLY A 265 -5.90 16.30 0.81
C GLY A 265 -6.43 17.71 0.53
N TYR A 266 -5.64 18.45 -0.21
CA TYR A 266 -5.95 19.81 -0.64
C TYR A 266 -5.48 20.02 -2.08
N SER A 267 -6.38 20.46 -2.95
CA SER A 267 -6.09 20.86 -4.31
C SER A 267 -6.29 22.37 -4.45
N GLY A 268 -5.35 23.06 -5.12
CA GLY A 268 -5.45 24.50 -5.33
C GLY A 268 -4.17 25.28 -5.08
N LEU A 269 -3.01 24.60 -5.05
CA LEU A 269 -1.69 25.24 -5.05
C LEU A 269 -1.29 25.71 -6.47
N GLY A 270 -2.26 26.19 -7.25
CA GLY A 270 -2.20 26.47 -8.67
C GLY A 270 -3.06 25.47 -9.45
N GLY A 271 -3.49 25.86 -10.69
CA GLY A 271 -4.38 25.05 -11.52
C GLY A 271 -5.86 25.39 -11.33
N ASP A 272 -6.73 24.55 -11.88
CA ASP A 272 -8.15 24.81 -12.07
C ASP A 272 -9.03 24.15 -10.99
N VAL A 273 -8.47 23.22 -10.23
CA VAL A 273 -9.18 22.41 -9.23
C VAL A 273 -8.98 22.98 -7.84
N HIS A 274 -10.09 23.34 -7.17
CA HIS A 274 -10.10 23.96 -5.85
C HIS A 274 -10.94 23.14 -4.88
N THR A 275 -10.34 22.10 -4.32
CA THR A 275 -11.04 21.12 -3.46
C THR A 275 -10.20 20.76 -2.23
N TYR A 276 -10.86 20.20 -1.23
CA TYR A 276 -10.24 19.49 -0.14
C TYR A 276 -11.00 18.21 0.13
N ASN A 277 -10.26 17.19 0.54
CA ASN A 277 -10.84 15.88 0.81
C ASN A 277 -10.32 15.31 2.14
N PHE A 278 -11.17 14.53 2.79
CA PHE A 278 -10.84 13.75 3.97
C PHE A 278 -11.29 12.31 3.77
N GLY A 279 -10.51 11.37 4.27
CA GLY A 279 -10.85 9.97 4.23
C GLY A 279 -10.34 9.23 5.46
N ILE A 280 -11.10 8.22 5.84
CA ILE A 280 -10.74 7.24 6.87
C ILE A 280 -11.05 5.87 6.30
N ASN A 281 -10.05 4.99 6.24
CA ASN A 281 -10.20 3.62 5.79
C ASN A 281 -9.68 2.68 6.88
N GLY A 282 -10.39 1.60 7.11
CA GLY A 282 -9.99 0.60 8.09
C GLY A 282 -10.39 -0.80 7.67
N ALA A 283 -9.48 -1.75 7.85
CA ALA A 283 -9.75 -3.17 7.70
C ALA A 283 -9.20 -3.93 8.90
N TYR A 284 -9.95 -4.88 9.41
CA TYR A 284 -9.52 -5.73 10.50
C TYR A 284 -9.89 -7.19 10.26
N TYR A 285 -8.98 -8.11 10.61
CA TYR A 285 -9.06 -9.54 10.33
C TYR A 285 -8.92 -10.33 11.63
N TRP A 286 -9.84 -11.25 11.85
CA TRP A 286 -9.83 -12.19 12.98
C TRP A 286 -9.66 -13.61 12.45
N ASN A 287 -8.58 -14.26 12.84
CA ASN A 287 -8.44 -15.70 12.62
C ASN A 287 -9.28 -16.44 13.66
N LEU A 288 -10.24 -17.20 13.20
CA LEU A 288 -11.14 -17.99 14.03
C LEU A 288 -10.73 -19.47 14.00
N ARG A 289 -11.54 -20.32 14.64
CA ARG A 289 -11.26 -21.76 14.69
C ARG A 289 -11.28 -22.39 13.29
N GLY A 290 -10.33 -23.29 13.02
CA GLY A 290 -10.27 -24.03 11.74
C GLY A 290 -9.75 -23.19 10.57
N ASP A 291 -8.92 -22.18 10.84
CA ASP A 291 -8.33 -21.26 9.87
C ASP A 291 -9.39 -20.46 9.06
N THR A 292 -10.60 -20.31 9.63
CA THR A 292 -11.59 -19.40 9.08
C THR A 292 -11.26 -17.96 9.46
N ILE A 293 -11.57 -17.02 8.58
CA ILE A 293 -11.27 -15.60 8.79
C ILE A 293 -12.57 -14.81 8.73
N PHE A 294 -12.82 -14.02 9.76
CA PHE A 294 -13.82 -12.96 9.72
C PHE A 294 -13.09 -11.64 9.51
N SER A 295 -13.60 -10.81 8.60
CA SER A 295 -13.03 -9.48 8.36
C SER A 295 -14.11 -8.42 8.23
N ILE A 296 -13.73 -7.21 8.65
CA ILE A 296 -14.50 -6.00 8.45
C ILE A 296 -13.61 -5.02 7.70
N ASN A 297 -14.11 -4.46 6.60
CA ASN A 297 -13.47 -3.38 5.87
C ASN A 297 -14.47 -2.22 5.76
N ALA A 298 -14.08 -1.03 6.19
CA ALA A 298 -14.95 0.13 6.17
C ALA A 298 -14.20 1.38 5.73
N GLY A 299 -14.91 2.27 5.02
CA GLY A 299 -14.37 3.53 4.58
C GLY A 299 -15.38 4.65 4.67
N VAL A 300 -14.88 5.82 5.02
CA VAL A 300 -15.60 7.10 5.00
C VAL A 300 -14.77 8.08 4.20
N ALA A 301 -15.39 8.77 3.28
CA ALA A 301 -14.71 9.82 2.53
C ALA A 301 -15.63 11.01 2.29
N THR A 302 -15.04 12.19 2.20
CA THR A 302 -15.73 13.41 1.78
C THR A 302 -14.82 14.28 0.95
N VAL A 303 -15.40 14.97 -0.01
CA VAL A 303 -14.74 15.97 -0.85
C VAL A 303 -15.61 17.21 -0.93
N ALA A 304 -14.99 18.37 -0.79
CA ALA A 304 -15.68 19.65 -0.92
C ALA A 304 -14.83 20.62 -1.75
N SER A 305 -15.51 21.49 -2.46
CA SER A 305 -14.89 22.62 -3.15
C SER A 305 -14.91 23.87 -2.26
N TYR A 306 -14.06 24.82 -2.59
CA TYR A 306 -14.04 26.13 -1.94
C TYR A 306 -14.00 27.24 -3.02
N GLY A 307 -14.42 28.45 -2.61
CA GLY A 307 -14.67 29.54 -3.58
C GLY A 307 -15.91 29.26 -4.43
N ASP A 308 -15.95 29.82 -5.63
CA ASP A 308 -17.07 29.69 -6.60
C ASP A 308 -16.88 28.46 -7.53
N HIS A 309 -16.12 27.45 -7.07
CA HIS A 309 -15.81 26.25 -7.86
C HIS A 309 -16.68 25.06 -7.44
N ASP A 310 -17.00 24.21 -8.40
CA ASP A 310 -17.66 22.92 -8.12
C ASP A 310 -16.63 21.78 -8.01
N VAL A 311 -17.03 20.66 -7.42
CA VAL A 311 -16.21 19.44 -7.40
C VAL A 311 -16.25 18.79 -8.77
N PRO A 312 -15.12 18.70 -9.49
CA PRO A 312 -15.08 18.07 -10.81
C PRO A 312 -15.46 16.59 -10.73
N ILE A 313 -15.97 16.04 -11.82
CA ILE A 313 -16.48 14.67 -11.86
C ILE A 313 -15.44 13.61 -11.48
N PHE A 314 -14.17 13.83 -11.77
CA PHE A 314 -13.06 12.92 -11.48
C PHE A 314 -12.65 12.92 -9.99
N GLU A 315 -13.11 13.90 -9.19
CA GLU A 315 -12.93 13.92 -7.74
C GLU A 315 -14.19 13.48 -6.97
N ARG A 316 -15.33 13.33 -7.64
CA ARG A 316 -16.55 12.87 -6.99
C ARG A 316 -16.45 11.42 -6.54
N LEU A 317 -17.19 11.10 -5.49
CA LEU A 317 -17.19 9.80 -4.84
C LEU A 317 -18.28 8.89 -5.43
N TYR A 318 -17.92 7.62 -5.59
CA TYR A 318 -18.79 6.56 -6.10
C TYR A 318 -18.54 5.28 -5.29
N LEU A 319 -19.57 4.46 -5.12
CA LEU A 319 -19.46 3.10 -4.66
C LEU A 319 -20.01 2.15 -5.73
N GLY A 320 -19.72 0.86 -5.58
CA GLY A 320 -20.08 -0.20 -6.52
C GLY A 320 -18.84 -0.89 -7.09
N GLY A 321 -18.98 -2.16 -7.38
CA GLY A 321 -17.91 -3.02 -7.87
C GLY A 321 -17.16 -3.79 -6.76
N PRO A 322 -16.15 -4.57 -7.13
CA PRO A 322 -15.54 -5.58 -6.25
C PRO A 322 -14.77 -5.01 -5.05
N TYR A 323 -14.46 -3.71 -5.05
CA TYR A 323 -13.57 -3.11 -4.05
C TYR A 323 -14.29 -2.51 -2.84
N ASN A 324 -15.54 -2.05 -3.00
CA ASN A 324 -16.25 -1.35 -1.92
C ASN A 324 -17.72 -1.76 -1.75
N MET A 325 -18.44 -2.14 -2.80
CA MET A 325 -19.84 -2.60 -2.77
C MET A 325 -20.03 -3.72 -3.79
N ARG A 326 -19.76 -4.95 -3.39
CA ARG A 326 -19.98 -6.15 -4.22
C ARG A 326 -21.49 -6.34 -4.46
N GLY A 327 -21.89 -6.96 -5.55
CA GLY A 327 -23.31 -7.07 -5.95
C GLY A 327 -23.83 -5.86 -6.73
N PHE A 328 -23.22 -4.69 -6.59
CA PHE A 328 -23.54 -3.50 -7.39
C PHE A 328 -22.53 -3.35 -8.55
N ARG A 329 -22.97 -2.78 -9.67
CA ARG A 329 -22.08 -2.47 -10.78
C ARG A 329 -21.07 -1.41 -10.36
N PHE A 330 -19.96 -1.35 -11.06
CA PHE A 330 -18.93 -0.34 -10.84
C PHE A 330 -19.50 1.07 -10.96
N ARG A 331 -19.30 1.92 -9.93
CA ARG A 331 -19.80 3.30 -9.81
C ARG A 331 -21.32 3.47 -9.83
N ASP A 332 -22.09 2.42 -9.55
CA ASP A 332 -23.55 2.43 -9.66
C ASP A 332 -24.25 2.99 -8.40
N VAL A 333 -23.54 3.02 -7.26
CA VAL A 333 -24.03 3.58 -6.01
C VAL A 333 -23.53 5.02 -5.86
N ALA A 334 -24.34 5.97 -6.30
CA ALA A 334 -24.11 7.41 -6.13
C ALA A 334 -25.39 8.17 -6.49
N PRO A 335 -25.52 9.46 -6.15
CA PRO A 335 -26.64 10.29 -6.58
C PRO A 335 -26.82 10.31 -8.08
N TYR A 336 -28.03 10.17 -8.53
CA TYR A 336 -28.44 10.39 -9.92
C TYR A 336 -29.60 11.35 -9.98
N ASN A 337 -29.79 12.02 -11.11
CA ASN A 337 -30.90 12.92 -11.31
C ASN A 337 -31.86 12.36 -12.38
N PRO A 338 -33.02 11.82 -11.96
CA PRO A 338 -33.98 11.23 -12.91
C PRO A 338 -34.58 12.24 -13.90
N ALA A 339 -34.56 13.54 -13.58
CA ALA A 339 -35.04 14.59 -14.48
C ALA A 339 -34.14 14.80 -15.69
N LEU A 340 -32.88 14.35 -15.65
CA LEU A 340 -31.93 14.45 -16.74
C LEU A 340 -31.97 13.26 -17.71
N SER A 341 -32.86 12.28 -17.48
CA SER A 341 -32.95 11.01 -18.26
C SER A 341 -31.60 10.29 -18.38
N VAL A 342 -30.84 10.24 -17.30
CA VAL A 342 -29.50 9.66 -17.27
C VAL A 342 -29.59 8.32 -16.56
N ASP A 343 -29.16 7.27 -17.23
CA ASP A 343 -29.06 5.92 -16.63
C ASP A 343 -27.78 5.74 -15.79
N GLN A 344 -27.01 6.79 -15.60
CA GLN A 344 -25.74 6.76 -14.90
C GLN A 344 -25.70 7.77 -13.75
N THR A 345 -24.99 7.40 -12.70
CA THR A 345 -24.79 8.23 -11.51
C THR A 345 -23.84 9.39 -11.78
N MET A 346 -24.08 10.52 -11.10
CA MET A 346 -23.29 11.74 -11.23
C MET A 346 -22.17 11.87 -10.19
N GLY A 347 -22.03 10.86 -9.32
CA GLY A 347 -21.12 10.91 -8.18
C GLY A 347 -21.63 11.82 -7.05
N GLY A 348 -21.09 11.64 -5.87
CA GLY A 348 -21.40 12.43 -4.68
C GLY A 348 -20.18 13.06 -4.06
N ARG A 349 -20.40 13.69 -2.90
CA ARG A 349 -19.36 14.38 -2.14
C ARG A 349 -19.07 13.77 -0.80
N SER A 350 -19.93 12.88 -0.30
CA SER A 350 -19.70 12.09 0.93
C SER A 350 -20.06 10.65 0.68
N SER A 351 -19.23 9.72 1.13
CA SER A 351 -19.46 8.29 0.99
C SER A 351 -19.14 7.54 2.28
N PHE A 352 -19.84 6.46 2.49
CA PHE A 352 -19.59 5.48 3.54
C PHE A 352 -19.81 4.10 2.97
N PHE A 353 -18.92 3.16 3.27
CA PHE A 353 -19.15 1.72 3.04
C PHE A 353 -18.65 0.90 4.21
N CYS A 354 -19.26 -0.26 4.41
CA CYS A 354 -18.80 -1.27 5.33
C CYS A 354 -19.05 -2.65 4.74
N GLN A 355 -18.03 -3.46 4.70
CA GLN A 355 -18.02 -4.82 4.17
C GLN A 355 -17.74 -5.79 5.31
N PHE A 356 -18.57 -6.80 5.44
CA PHE A 356 -18.39 -7.93 6.33
C PHE A 356 -18.11 -9.16 5.49
N GLU A 357 -17.09 -9.92 5.84
CA GLU A 357 -16.76 -11.14 5.13
C GLU A 357 -16.37 -12.25 6.09
N TYR A 358 -16.92 -13.43 5.84
CA TYR A 358 -16.53 -14.66 6.50
C TYR A 358 -16.01 -15.65 5.48
N SER A 359 -14.72 -15.99 5.56
CA SER A 359 -14.05 -16.85 4.61
C SER A 359 -13.60 -18.17 5.23
N ILE A 360 -13.76 -19.25 4.48
CA ILE A 360 -13.48 -20.64 4.86
C ILE A 360 -12.43 -21.19 3.89
N PRO A 361 -11.33 -21.78 4.36
CA PRO A 361 -10.37 -22.43 3.49
C PRO A 361 -10.97 -23.71 2.92
N VAL A 362 -10.80 -23.92 1.61
CA VAL A 362 -11.17 -25.16 0.91
C VAL A 362 -9.93 -26.00 0.63
N ILE A 363 -8.92 -25.36 0.09
CA ILE A 363 -7.54 -25.86 -0.07
C ILE A 363 -6.58 -24.70 0.29
N GLU A 364 -5.29 -24.96 0.28
CA GLU A 364 -4.28 -23.98 0.72
C GLU A 364 -4.37 -22.63 -0.02
N GLU A 365 -4.67 -22.69 -1.33
CA GLU A 365 -4.73 -21.50 -2.20
C GLU A 365 -6.15 -20.99 -2.47
N VAL A 366 -7.20 -21.72 -2.05
CA VAL A 366 -8.59 -21.37 -2.38
C VAL A 366 -9.44 -21.24 -1.13
N ARG A 367 -10.13 -20.11 -1.01
CA ARG A 367 -11.10 -19.85 0.04
C ARG A 367 -12.45 -19.51 -0.56
N ILE A 368 -13.52 -19.93 0.11
CA ILE A 368 -14.88 -19.52 -0.18
C ILE A 368 -15.30 -18.50 0.87
N ALA A 369 -15.96 -17.42 0.45
CA ALA A 369 -16.42 -16.39 1.36
C ALA A 369 -17.91 -16.10 1.18
N VAL A 370 -18.56 -15.80 2.30
CA VAL A 370 -19.87 -15.17 2.36
C VAL A 370 -19.64 -13.73 2.82
N PHE A 371 -20.28 -12.78 2.17
CA PHE A 371 -20.11 -11.37 2.49
C PHE A 371 -21.46 -10.64 2.55
N TYR A 372 -21.43 -9.50 3.22
CA TYR A 372 -22.50 -8.53 3.26
C TYR A 372 -21.91 -7.13 3.21
N ASP A 373 -22.31 -6.37 2.22
CA ASP A 373 -21.82 -5.01 1.99
C ASP A 373 -22.95 -4.01 2.17
N ILE A 374 -22.66 -2.90 2.83
CA ILE A 374 -23.59 -1.80 3.08
C ILE A 374 -22.88 -0.47 2.84
N GLY A 375 -23.56 0.47 2.21
CA GLY A 375 -22.98 1.79 1.96
C GLY A 375 -23.97 2.79 1.40
N PHE A 376 -23.49 4.01 1.25
CA PHE A 376 -24.21 5.10 0.59
C PHE A 376 -23.23 6.15 0.05
N VAL A 377 -23.74 6.92 -0.88
CA VAL A 377 -23.07 8.14 -1.39
C VAL A 377 -24.09 9.27 -1.37
N ASN A 378 -23.75 10.39 -0.74
CA ASN A 378 -24.58 11.59 -0.67
C ASN A 378 -24.04 12.71 -1.56
N GLY A 379 -24.96 13.57 -2.05
CA GLY A 379 -24.62 14.67 -2.97
C GLY A 379 -23.85 15.80 -2.32
N ASP A 380 -24.01 16.02 -1.03
CA ASP A 380 -23.41 17.13 -0.30
C ASP A 380 -22.18 16.67 0.49
N ALA A 381 -21.23 17.59 0.65
CA ALA A 381 -20.05 17.34 1.46
C ALA A 381 -20.41 17.28 2.94
N PHE A 382 -19.77 16.37 3.68
CA PHE A 382 -20.00 16.10 5.11
C PHE A 382 -21.44 15.67 5.44
N ASP A 383 -22.23 15.27 4.44
CA ASP A 383 -23.53 14.66 4.67
C ASP A 383 -23.39 13.14 4.78
N PHE A 384 -23.53 12.63 6.00
CA PHE A 384 -23.50 11.20 6.32
C PHE A 384 -24.89 10.70 6.75
N GLY A 385 -25.93 11.38 6.30
CA GLY A 385 -27.31 10.94 6.50
C GLY A 385 -27.58 9.59 5.84
N THR A 386 -28.28 8.71 6.56
CA THR A 386 -28.46 7.30 6.17
C THR A 386 -29.71 7.06 5.29
N SER A 387 -30.36 8.10 4.80
CA SER A 387 -31.59 7.98 4.00
C SER A 387 -31.42 7.30 2.64
N LYS A 388 -30.17 7.14 2.18
CA LYS A 388 -29.82 6.54 0.89
C LYS A 388 -28.96 5.29 1.04
N ILE A 389 -29.03 4.60 2.19
CA ILE A 389 -28.30 3.35 2.40
C ILE A 389 -28.78 2.28 1.42
N VAL A 390 -27.82 1.60 0.80
CA VAL A 390 -28.03 0.39 0.01
C VAL A 390 -27.17 -0.75 0.56
N SER A 391 -27.63 -1.96 0.39
CA SER A 391 -26.93 -3.18 0.86
C SER A 391 -27.13 -4.31 -0.12
N ASP A 392 -26.19 -5.24 -0.13
CA ASP A 392 -26.25 -6.50 -0.88
C ASP A 392 -25.82 -7.67 0.01
#